data_d72be448ec1b22d70352e9fda90457de
#
_entry.id   d72be448ec1b22d70352e9fda90457de
#
_cell.length_a   1.000
_cell.length_b   1.000
_cell.length_c   1.000
_cell.angle_alpha   90.00
_cell.angle_beta   90.00
_cell.angle_gamma   90.00
#
_symmetry.space_group_name_H-M   'P 1'
#
loop_
_entity.id
_entity.type
_entity.pdbx_description
1 polymer ?
#
loop_
_entity_poly.entity_id
_entity_poly.type
_entity_poly.pdbx_seq_one_letter_code
_entity_poly.pdbx_strand_id
1 'polypeptide(L)'
;MEQMTLKCPVTIKAKVTENLKKQLAAEIQEAVKKADMELQQIEFHARRLMAEQAKQDAQGLVALRQQIDGEKHKRLEFKTHMLEKLKETAQLEIGAEIMHGTMERVITVNVGDDLQKTMNAEILLEDGKIIAFRN
;
A
#
# COMPACT_ATOMS: atom_id res chain seq x y z
N MET A 1 -14.22 -13.09 -38.76
CA MET A 1 -14.15 -13.38 -37.32
C MET A 1 -15.25 -12.62 -36.61
N GLU A 2 -16.13 -13.31 -35.93
CA GLU A 2 -17.25 -12.69 -35.20
C GLU A 2 -17.05 -12.67 -33.67
N GLN A 3 -16.07 -13.39 -33.18
CA GLN A 3 -15.72 -13.52 -31.78
C GLN A 3 -14.25 -13.27 -31.56
N MET A 4 -13.93 -12.74 -30.37
CA MET A 4 -12.54 -12.56 -29.94
C MET A 4 -12.46 -12.81 -28.43
N THR A 5 -11.41 -13.52 -28.03
CA THR A 5 -11.12 -13.74 -26.59
C THR A 5 -10.13 -12.69 -26.12
N LEU A 6 -10.49 -11.98 -25.06
CA LEU A 6 -9.71 -10.88 -24.51
C LEU A 6 -9.47 -11.09 -23.03
N LYS A 7 -8.35 -10.54 -22.53
CA LYS A 7 -8.14 -10.35 -21.11
C LYS A 7 -8.66 -8.96 -20.74
N CYS A 8 -9.39 -8.86 -19.67
CA CYS A 8 -9.84 -7.57 -19.19
C CYS A 8 -9.70 -7.45 -17.67
N PRO A 9 -9.48 -6.21 -17.19
CA PRO A 9 -9.36 -5.98 -15.74
C PRO A 9 -10.71 -6.13 -15.05
N VAL A 10 -10.64 -6.60 -13.80
CA VAL A 10 -11.79 -6.66 -12.90
C VAL A 10 -11.41 -5.89 -11.65
N THR A 11 -12.18 -4.86 -11.33
CA THR A 11 -11.97 -4.07 -10.12
C THR A 11 -12.55 -4.82 -8.92
N ILE A 12 -11.76 -4.92 -7.85
CA ILE A 12 -12.19 -5.51 -6.60
C ILE A 12 -12.43 -4.39 -5.60
N LYS A 13 -13.65 -4.30 -5.10
CA LYS A 13 -14.05 -3.37 -4.04
C LYS A 13 -14.38 -4.15 -2.77
N ALA A 14 -14.09 -3.55 -1.63
CA ALA A 14 -14.43 -4.12 -0.33
C ALA A 14 -15.41 -3.21 0.38
N LYS A 15 -16.46 -3.82 0.93
CA LYS A 15 -17.40 -3.11 1.79
C LYS A 15 -16.76 -2.89 3.15
N VAL A 16 -16.80 -1.66 3.65
CA VAL A 16 -16.22 -1.31 4.95
C VAL A 16 -17.05 -1.92 6.07
N THR A 17 -16.42 -2.75 6.87
CA THR A 17 -16.98 -3.36 8.07
C THR A 17 -16.09 -3.01 9.27
N GLU A 18 -16.60 -3.23 10.49
CA GLU A 18 -15.76 -3.07 11.71
C GLU A 18 -14.52 -3.96 11.63
N ASN A 19 -14.66 -5.20 11.16
CA ASN A 19 -13.54 -6.13 11.02
C ASN A 19 -12.49 -5.61 10.02
N LEU A 20 -12.93 -5.10 8.88
CA LEU A 20 -12.03 -4.54 7.88
C LEU A 20 -11.27 -3.34 8.44
N LYS A 21 -11.94 -2.44 9.15
CA LYS A 21 -11.28 -1.28 9.79
C LYS A 21 -10.22 -1.71 10.80
N LYS A 22 -10.53 -2.70 11.63
CA LYS A 22 -9.58 -3.25 12.61
C LYS A 22 -8.38 -3.90 11.92
N GLN A 23 -8.61 -4.66 10.87
CA GLN A 23 -7.55 -5.31 10.11
C GLN A 23 -6.63 -4.29 9.45
N LEU A 24 -7.19 -3.27 8.78
CA LEU A 24 -6.42 -2.20 8.15
C LEU A 24 -5.61 -1.42 9.18
N ALA A 25 -6.21 -1.08 10.32
CA ALA A 25 -5.53 -0.39 11.40
C ALA A 25 -4.36 -1.21 11.96
N ALA A 26 -4.56 -2.51 12.16
CA ALA A 26 -3.52 -3.40 12.65
C ALA A 26 -2.34 -3.51 11.67
N GLU A 27 -2.61 -3.62 10.38
CA GLU A 27 -1.58 -3.66 9.33
C GLU A 27 -0.78 -2.36 9.30
N ILE A 28 -1.45 -1.22 9.40
CA ILE A 28 -0.80 0.09 9.41
C ILE A 28 0.06 0.26 10.67
N GLN A 29 -0.45 -0.12 11.83
CA GLN A 29 0.28 -0.05 13.11
C GLN A 29 1.53 -0.94 13.07
N GLU A 30 1.45 -2.10 12.46
CA GLU A 30 2.60 -3.00 12.27
C GLU A 30 3.66 -2.37 11.36
N ALA A 31 3.23 -1.69 10.28
CA ALA A 31 4.12 -0.97 9.39
C ALA A 31 4.83 0.20 10.11
N VAL A 32 4.11 0.93 10.96
CA VAL A 32 4.68 2.02 11.79
C VAL A 32 5.71 1.46 12.77
N LYS A 33 5.39 0.36 13.44
CA LYS A 33 6.30 -0.31 14.37
C LYS A 33 7.58 -0.74 13.69
N LYS A 34 7.48 -1.31 12.48
CA LYS A 34 8.63 -1.72 11.69
C LYS A 34 9.50 -0.52 11.32
N ALA A 35 8.88 0.59 10.91
CA ALA A 35 9.60 1.83 10.60
C ALA A 35 10.35 2.37 11.82
N ASP A 36 9.73 2.34 13.01
CA ASP A 36 10.37 2.75 14.25
C ASP A 36 11.57 1.87 14.60
N MET A 37 11.45 0.56 14.39
CA MET A 37 12.57 -0.37 14.59
C MET A 37 13.71 -0.10 13.61
N GLU A 38 13.39 0.18 12.35
CA GLU A 38 14.40 0.53 11.35
C GLU A 38 15.11 1.84 11.71
N LEU A 39 14.38 2.84 12.21
CA LEU A 39 14.96 4.10 12.70
C LEU A 39 15.94 3.86 13.85
N GLN A 40 15.60 3.01 14.80
CA GLN A 40 16.50 2.65 15.91
C GLN A 40 17.75 1.96 15.41
N GLN A 41 17.63 1.06 14.46
CA GLN A 41 18.78 0.37 13.84
C GLN A 41 19.68 1.36 13.11
N ILE A 42 19.09 2.30 12.36
CA ILE A 42 19.86 3.32 11.66
C ILE A 42 20.65 4.17 12.67
N GLU A 43 20.02 4.59 13.77
CA GLU A 43 20.72 5.37 14.81
C GLU A 43 21.85 4.60 15.45
N PHE A 44 21.64 3.33 15.75
CA PHE A 44 22.67 2.47 16.35
C PHE A 44 23.87 2.32 15.40
N HIS A 45 23.62 1.99 14.15
CA HIS A 45 24.69 1.87 13.15
C HIS A 45 25.35 3.21 12.85
N ALA A 46 24.59 4.30 12.84
CA ALA A 46 25.09 5.63 12.58
C ALA A 46 26.14 6.05 13.62
N ARG A 47 25.87 5.83 14.89
CA ARG A 47 26.82 6.15 15.98
C ARG A 47 28.13 5.41 15.78
N ARG A 48 28.05 4.12 15.44
CA ARG A 48 29.23 3.29 15.21
C ARG A 48 30.01 3.75 13.99
N LEU A 49 29.34 3.96 12.86
CA LEU A 49 29.99 4.38 11.62
C LEU A 49 30.60 5.76 11.73
N MET A 50 29.94 6.70 12.40
CA MET A 50 30.46 8.05 12.61
C MET A 50 31.69 8.05 13.53
N ALA A 51 31.70 7.21 14.56
CA ALA A 51 32.85 7.07 15.43
C ALA A 51 34.05 6.51 14.68
N GLU A 52 33.85 5.52 13.81
CA GLU A 52 34.92 4.96 12.96
C GLU A 52 35.43 5.97 11.95
N GLN A 53 34.53 6.71 11.29
CA GLN A 53 34.88 7.71 10.29
C GLN A 53 35.65 8.88 10.90
N ALA A 54 35.31 9.31 12.11
CA ALA A 54 36.00 10.37 12.82
C ALA A 54 37.49 10.05 13.07
N LYS A 55 37.80 8.77 13.25
CA LYS A 55 39.20 8.30 13.43
C LYS A 55 39.98 8.27 12.13
N GLN A 56 39.32 8.07 11.01
CA GLN A 56 39.99 7.91 9.71
C GLN A 56 40.07 9.21 8.93
N ASP A 57 38.94 9.93 8.78
CA ASP A 57 38.87 11.14 7.97
C ASP A 57 37.68 12.00 8.43
N ALA A 58 38.02 13.14 9.02
CA ALA A 58 37.01 14.09 9.50
C ALA A 58 36.21 14.73 8.36
N GLN A 59 36.74 14.83 7.15
CA GLN A 59 36.00 15.38 6.01
C GLN A 59 34.91 14.46 5.52
N GLY A 60 35.09 13.15 5.65
CA GLY A 60 34.10 12.15 5.29
C GLY A 60 32.87 12.13 6.20
N LEU A 61 32.96 12.74 7.39
CA LEU A 61 31.85 12.79 8.35
C LEU A 61 30.63 13.54 7.81
N VAL A 62 30.85 14.62 7.07
CA VAL A 62 29.75 15.43 6.51
C VAL A 62 28.96 14.62 5.51
N ALA A 63 29.64 13.93 4.58
CA ALA A 63 28.99 13.09 3.59
C ALA A 63 28.24 11.91 4.25
N LEU A 64 28.87 11.28 5.24
CA LEU A 64 28.26 10.18 5.98
C LEU A 64 27.02 10.62 6.74
N ARG A 65 27.07 11.78 7.40
CA ARG A 65 25.94 12.34 8.12
C ARG A 65 24.77 12.63 7.18
N GLN A 66 25.05 13.20 6.02
CA GLN A 66 24.01 13.47 5.00
C GLN A 66 23.34 12.18 4.53
N GLN A 67 24.12 11.13 4.30
CA GLN A 67 23.59 9.82 3.91
C GLN A 67 22.69 9.24 5.00
N ILE A 68 23.12 9.28 6.25
CA ILE A 68 22.34 8.78 7.40
C ILE A 68 21.06 9.58 7.56
N ASP A 69 21.14 10.91 7.49
CA ASP A 69 19.96 11.78 7.61
C ASP A 69 18.97 11.51 6.48
N GLY A 70 19.45 11.26 5.27
CA GLY A 70 18.61 10.86 4.14
C GLY A 70 17.87 9.55 4.38
N GLU A 71 18.54 8.55 4.94
CA GLU A 71 17.93 7.28 5.29
C GLU A 71 16.87 7.44 6.39
N LYS A 72 17.16 8.21 7.43
CA LYS A 72 16.21 8.53 8.49
C LYS A 72 14.99 9.26 7.95
N HIS A 73 15.22 10.22 7.06
CA HIS A 73 14.15 11.03 6.47
C HIS A 73 13.15 10.17 5.71
N LYS A 74 13.63 9.20 4.92
CA LYS A 74 12.77 8.26 4.19
C LYS A 74 11.84 7.48 5.14
N ARG A 75 12.39 6.99 6.26
CA ARG A 75 11.59 6.24 7.24
C ARG A 75 10.61 7.12 7.98
N LEU A 76 11.00 8.36 8.29
CA LEU A 76 10.10 9.32 8.93
C LEU A 76 8.95 9.75 8.01
N GLU A 77 9.22 9.97 6.72
CA GLU A 77 8.19 10.26 5.73
C GLU A 77 7.21 9.08 5.60
N PHE A 78 7.74 7.87 5.51
CA PHE A 78 6.92 6.66 5.45
C PHE A 78 6.02 6.54 6.69
N LYS A 79 6.60 6.76 7.88
CA LYS A 79 5.85 6.73 9.14
C LYS A 79 4.73 7.77 9.16
N THR A 80 5.03 9.00 8.76
CA THR A 80 4.05 10.08 8.68
C THR A 80 2.90 9.71 7.75
N HIS A 81 3.24 9.16 6.57
CA HIS A 81 2.25 8.71 5.59
C HIS A 81 1.36 7.60 6.16
N MET A 82 1.96 6.63 6.86
CA MET A 82 1.21 5.55 7.51
C MET A 82 0.27 6.06 8.61
N LEU A 83 0.73 7.03 9.42
CA LEU A 83 -0.11 7.63 10.45
C LEU A 83 -1.30 8.40 9.86
N GLU A 84 -1.12 9.06 8.72
CA GLU A 84 -2.22 9.68 7.98
C GLU A 84 -3.22 8.64 7.47
N LYS A 85 -2.73 7.54 6.93
CA LYS A 85 -3.59 6.41 6.51
C LYS A 85 -4.37 5.82 7.68
N LEU A 86 -3.75 5.73 8.85
CA LEU A 86 -4.44 5.25 10.06
C LEU A 86 -5.60 6.16 10.41
N LYS A 87 -5.40 7.47 10.33
CA LYS A 87 -6.43 8.47 10.57
C LYS A 87 -7.57 8.36 9.56
N GLU A 88 -7.24 8.21 8.28
CA GLU A 88 -8.22 8.03 7.20
C GLU A 88 -9.04 6.74 7.42
N THR A 89 -8.36 5.66 7.81
CA THR A 89 -9.04 4.38 8.11
C THR A 89 -10.05 4.52 9.24
N ALA A 90 -9.70 5.27 10.29
CA ALA A 90 -10.62 5.53 11.39
C ALA A 90 -11.87 6.31 10.96
N GLN A 91 -11.75 7.12 9.91
CA GLN A 91 -12.84 7.94 9.38
C GLN A 91 -13.69 7.23 8.33
N LEU A 92 -13.31 6.02 7.90
CA LEU A 92 -14.12 5.25 6.95
C LEU A 92 -15.51 4.96 7.51
N GLU A 93 -16.52 5.19 6.70
CA GLU A 93 -17.91 4.90 7.09
C GLU A 93 -18.22 3.42 6.87
N ILE A 94 -18.88 2.82 7.85
CA ILE A 94 -19.37 1.44 7.74
C ILE A 94 -20.37 1.35 6.58
N GLY A 95 -20.18 0.38 5.71
CA GLY A 95 -21.03 0.18 4.53
C GLY A 95 -20.52 0.88 3.26
N ALA A 96 -19.56 1.79 3.37
CA ALA A 96 -18.91 2.37 2.20
C ALA A 96 -18.13 1.30 1.43
N GLU A 97 -17.89 1.54 0.16
CA GLU A 97 -17.11 0.65 -0.69
C GLU A 97 -15.76 1.31 -1.00
N ILE A 98 -14.67 0.58 -0.76
CA ILE A 98 -13.33 1.08 -1.04
C ILE A 98 -12.64 0.18 -2.06
N MET A 99 -11.68 0.74 -2.78
CA MET A 99 -10.84 -0.01 -3.69
C MET A 99 -10.00 -1.01 -2.91
N HIS A 100 -10.04 -2.28 -3.30
CA HIS A 100 -9.25 -3.34 -2.67
C HIS A 100 -8.11 -3.80 -3.58
N GLY A 101 -8.36 -3.92 -4.88
CA GLY A 101 -7.36 -4.36 -5.83
C GLY A 101 -7.96 -4.56 -7.21
N THR A 102 -7.18 -5.22 -8.06
CA THR A 102 -7.61 -5.57 -9.42
C THR A 102 -7.20 -7.00 -9.73
N MET A 103 -8.00 -7.65 -10.54
CA MET A 103 -7.69 -8.95 -11.12
C MET A 103 -7.97 -8.91 -12.61
N GLU A 104 -7.57 -9.94 -13.31
CA GLU A 104 -7.88 -10.09 -14.74
C GLU A 104 -8.80 -11.27 -14.94
N ARG A 105 -9.68 -11.15 -15.92
CA ARG A 105 -10.49 -12.27 -16.40
C ARG A 105 -10.35 -12.41 -17.92
N VAL A 106 -10.59 -13.61 -18.41
CA VAL A 106 -10.66 -13.91 -19.83
C VAL A 106 -12.12 -13.93 -20.24
N ILE A 107 -12.46 -13.17 -21.26
CA ILE A 107 -13.83 -13.07 -21.79
C ILE A 107 -13.84 -13.29 -23.28
N THR A 108 -14.97 -13.76 -23.79
CA THR A 108 -15.22 -13.84 -25.22
C THR A 108 -16.20 -12.74 -25.58
N VAL A 109 -15.81 -11.86 -26.50
CA VAL A 109 -16.65 -10.76 -26.99
C VAL A 109 -17.06 -11.04 -28.41
N ASN A 110 -18.27 -10.60 -28.75
CA ASN A 110 -18.86 -10.78 -30.08
C ASN A 110 -19.10 -9.42 -30.72
N VAL A 111 -19.21 -9.42 -32.03
CA VAL A 111 -19.69 -8.24 -32.77
C VAL A 111 -21.08 -7.88 -32.27
N GLY A 112 -21.27 -6.61 -31.87
CA GLY A 112 -22.53 -6.12 -31.30
C GLY A 112 -22.50 -5.97 -29.77
N ASP A 113 -21.50 -6.55 -29.09
CA ASP A 113 -21.36 -6.42 -27.65
C ASP A 113 -20.92 -5.00 -27.28
N ASP A 114 -21.33 -4.55 -26.09
CA ASP A 114 -20.88 -3.27 -25.51
C ASP A 114 -19.57 -3.49 -24.79
N LEU A 115 -18.48 -2.98 -25.35
CA LEU A 115 -17.15 -3.15 -24.79
C LEU A 115 -17.01 -2.50 -23.41
N GLN A 116 -17.62 -1.33 -23.20
CA GLN A 116 -17.53 -0.64 -21.88
C GLN A 116 -18.16 -1.45 -20.76
N LYS A 117 -19.32 -2.04 -21.00
CA LYS A 117 -19.97 -2.92 -19.99
C LYS A 117 -19.06 -4.09 -19.63
N THR A 118 -18.39 -4.65 -20.63
CA THR A 118 -17.46 -5.75 -20.44
C THR A 118 -16.25 -5.34 -19.60
N MET A 119 -15.75 -4.11 -19.80
CA MET A 119 -14.57 -3.56 -19.12
C MET A 119 -14.85 -3.07 -17.69
N ASN A 120 -16.10 -2.88 -17.33
CA ASN A 120 -16.51 -2.31 -16.05
C ASN A 120 -16.88 -3.36 -14.99
N ALA A 121 -16.42 -4.59 -15.18
CA ALA A 121 -16.71 -5.66 -14.22
C ALA A 121 -16.10 -5.38 -12.85
N GLU A 122 -16.88 -5.59 -11.81
CA GLU A 122 -16.45 -5.41 -10.42
C GLU A 122 -16.82 -6.63 -9.58
N ILE A 123 -15.98 -6.90 -8.58
CA ILE A 123 -16.22 -7.87 -7.52
C ILE A 123 -16.37 -7.08 -6.24
N LEU A 124 -17.45 -7.31 -5.51
CA LEU A 124 -17.65 -6.71 -4.18
C LEU A 124 -17.41 -7.76 -3.11
N LEU A 125 -16.52 -7.42 -2.17
CA LEU A 125 -16.17 -8.26 -1.02
C LEU A 125 -16.77 -7.69 0.27
N GLU A 126 -17.10 -8.59 1.19
CA GLU A 126 -17.42 -8.26 2.57
C GLU A 126 -16.72 -9.29 3.47
N ASP A 127 -15.82 -8.80 4.32
CA ASP A 127 -15.00 -9.64 5.20
C ASP A 127 -14.32 -10.80 4.46
N GLY A 128 -13.77 -10.49 3.28
CA GLY A 128 -13.04 -11.46 2.45
C GLY A 128 -13.90 -12.34 1.57
N LYS A 129 -15.22 -12.28 1.69
CA LYS A 129 -16.13 -13.09 0.89
C LYS A 129 -16.74 -12.28 -0.25
N ILE A 130 -16.89 -12.92 -1.40
CA ILE A 130 -17.55 -12.30 -2.54
C ILE A 130 -19.05 -12.25 -2.26
N ILE A 131 -19.62 -11.04 -2.28
CA ILE A 131 -21.05 -10.84 -2.06
C ILE A 131 -21.80 -10.39 -3.31
N ALA A 132 -21.10 -9.87 -4.30
CA ALA A 132 -21.73 -9.45 -5.56
C ALA A 132 -20.72 -9.38 -6.70
N PHE A 133 -21.24 -9.60 -7.91
CA PHE A 133 -20.58 -9.26 -9.16
C PHE A 133 -21.37 -8.14 -9.82
N ARG A 134 -20.66 -7.15 -10.35
CA ARG A 134 -21.27 -6.01 -11.04
C ARG A 134 -20.64 -5.83 -12.43
N ASN A 135 -21.46 -5.33 -13.32
CA ASN A 135 -21.01 -4.93 -14.66
C ASN A 135 -21.25 -3.46 -14.88
#